data_2f2edea54d7e9323da7bf92379db6ee5
#
_entry.id   2f2edea54d7e9323da7bf92379db6ee5
#
_cell.length_a   1.000
_cell.length_b   1.000
_cell.length_c   1.000
_cell.angle_alpha   90.00
_cell.angle_beta   90.00
_cell.angle_gamma   90.00
#
_symmetry.space_group_name_H-M   'P 1'
#
loop_
_entity.id
_entity.type
_entity.pdbx_description
1 polymer ?
#
loop_
_entity_poly.entity_id
_entity_poly.type
_entity_poly.pdbx_seq_one_letter_code
_entity_poly.pdbx_strand_id
1 'polypeptide(L)'
;MIHVVAIITAKPGMREAILKEFRANVPAVHAEAGCIEYGPAVDADGMGAIQTPFGADTFVVIEKWESPQHLAAHAAAPHMKAYGAKVKD
;
A
#
# COMPACT_ATOMS: atom_id res chain seq x y z
N MET A 1 7.76 17.03 -4.09
CA MET A 1 7.03 15.92 -3.43
C MET A 1 5.97 15.37 -4.35
N ILE A 2 5.87 14.04 -4.41
CA ILE A 2 4.82 13.38 -5.16
C ILE A 2 3.92 12.59 -4.22
N HIS A 3 2.66 12.46 -4.60
CA HIS A 3 1.64 11.72 -3.88
C HIS A 3 1.22 10.53 -4.75
N VAL A 4 1.08 9.35 -4.13
CA VAL A 4 0.68 8.14 -4.83
C VAL A 4 -0.53 7.54 -4.12
N VAL A 5 -1.50 7.10 -4.92
CA VAL A 5 -2.63 6.30 -4.42
C VAL A 5 -2.66 5.04 -5.28
N ALA A 6 -2.34 3.92 -4.66
CA ALA A 6 -2.39 2.63 -5.34
C ALA A 6 -3.64 1.88 -4.87
N ILE A 7 -4.45 1.40 -5.81
CA ILE A 7 -5.68 0.67 -5.50
C ILE A 7 -5.41 -0.80 -5.76
N ILE A 8 -5.48 -1.62 -4.70
CA ILE A 8 -5.13 -3.03 -4.75
C ILE A 8 -6.37 -3.86 -4.45
N THR A 9 -6.79 -4.68 -5.42
CA THR A 9 -7.90 -5.60 -5.23
C THR A 9 -7.36 -7.02 -5.15
N ALA A 10 -7.60 -7.67 -4.02
CA ALA A 10 -7.16 -9.03 -3.76
C ALA A 10 -8.20 -10.03 -4.30
N LYS A 11 -7.81 -11.29 -4.38
CA LYS A 11 -8.77 -12.38 -4.61
C LYS A 11 -9.76 -12.39 -3.46
N PRO A 12 -11.00 -12.84 -3.71
CA PRO A 12 -12.04 -12.86 -2.67
C PRO A 12 -11.57 -13.49 -1.36
N GLY A 13 -11.75 -12.75 -0.27
CA GLY A 13 -11.39 -13.22 1.06
C GLY A 13 -9.91 -13.11 1.41
N MET A 14 -9.05 -12.62 0.50
CA MET A 14 -7.60 -12.61 0.72
C MET A 14 -7.05 -11.25 1.18
N ARG A 15 -7.89 -10.21 1.25
CA ARG A 15 -7.41 -8.87 1.62
C ARG A 15 -6.64 -8.84 2.93
N GLU A 16 -7.17 -9.49 3.97
CA GLU A 16 -6.54 -9.43 5.30
C GLU A 16 -5.19 -10.14 5.33
N ALA A 17 -5.03 -11.22 4.57
CA ALA A 17 -3.74 -11.92 4.47
C ALA A 17 -2.69 -11.04 3.79
N ILE A 18 -3.09 -10.35 2.72
CA ILE A 18 -2.19 -9.42 2.01
C ILE A 18 -1.85 -8.22 2.89
N LEU A 19 -2.84 -7.66 3.60
CA LEU A 19 -2.61 -6.54 4.51
C LEU A 19 -1.63 -6.90 5.63
N LYS A 20 -1.67 -8.13 6.13
CA LYS A 20 -0.73 -8.58 7.14
C LYS A 20 0.71 -8.50 6.61
N GLU A 21 0.94 -9.02 5.40
CA GLU A 21 2.26 -8.96 4.77
C GLU A 21 2.65 -7.51 4.45
N PHE A 22 1.70 -6.70 4.00
CA PHE A 22 1.93 -5.29 3.73
C PHE A 22 2.39 -4.55 4.99
N ARG A 23 1.67 -4.73 6.10
CA ARG A 23 2.01 -4.06 7.36
C ARG A 23 3.38 -4.49 7.88
N ALA A 24 3.74 -5.76 7.69
CA ALA A 24 5.05 -6.25 8.08
C ALA A 24 6.19 -5.58 7.31
N ASN A 25 5.91 -5.13 6.09
CA ASN A 25 6.90 -4.47 5.23
C ASN A 25 6.98 -2.95 5.42
N VAL A 26 5.98 -2.34 6.08
CA VAL A 26 5.92 -0.89 6.23
C VAL A 26 7.15 -0.28 6.90
N PRO A 27 7.70 -0.85 8.00
CA PRO A 27 8.90 -0.27 8.60
C PRO A 27 10.10 -0.21 7.65
N ALA A 28 10.28 -1.22 6.80
CA ALA A 28 11.36 -1.22 5.81
C ALA A 28 11.17 -0.11 4.78
N VAL A 29 9.93 0.14 4.37
CA VAL A 29 9.62 1.22 3.44
C VAL A 29 9.84 2.59 4.08
N HIS A 30 9.41 2.77 5.33
CA HIS A 30 9.62 4.03 6.04
C HIS A 30 11.11 4.36 6.22
N ALA A 31 11.96 3.36 6.22
CA ALA A 31 13.41 3.55 6.32
C ALA A 31 14.06 3.94 4.98
N GLU A 32 13.32 3.87 3.88
CA GLU A 32 13.86 4.24 2.56
C GLU A 32 14.05 5.76 2.45
N ALA A 33 15.10 6.16 1.75
CA ALA A 33 15.36 7.57 1.50
C ALA A 33 14.19 8.19 0.74
N GLY A 34 13.74 9.35 1.20
CA GLY A 34 12.68 10.12 0.55
C GLY A 34 11.26 9.66 0.86
N CYS A 35 11.07 8.62 1.69
CA CYS A 35 9.74 8.20 2.09
C CYS A 35 9.18 9.16 3.14
N ILE A 36 8.11 9.86 2.80
CA ILE A 36 7.45 10.81 3.70
C ILE A 36 6.24 10.15 4.37
N GLU A 37 5.46 9.42 3.59
CA GLU A 37 4.28 8.72 4.08
C GLU A 37 4.10 7.42 3.30
N TYR A 38 3.71 6.35 3.98
CA TYR A 38 3.43 5.07 3.32
C TYR A 38 2.57 4.23 4.25
N GLY A 39 1.37 3.87 3.82
CA GLY A 39 0.49 3.06 4.65
C GLY A 39 -0.76 2.62 3.91
N PRO A 40 -1.43 1.58 4.42
CA PRO A 40 -2.66 1.07 3.83
C PRO A 40 -3.88 1.77 4.42
N ALA A 41 -4.96 1.78 3.63
CA ALA A 41 -6.26 2.26 4.07
C ALA A 41 -7.34 1.36 3.48
N VAL A 42 -8.41 1.18 4.24
CA VAL A 42 -9.59 0.45 3.80
C VAL A 42 -10.82 1.35 4.00
N ASP A 43 -11.96 0.92 3.45
CA ASP A 43 -13.20 1.66 3.62
C ASP A 43 -13.50 1.86 5.12
N ALA A 44 -13.96 3.06 5.46
CA ALA A 44 -14.40 3.35 6.82
C ALA A 44 -15.83 2.85 7.03
N ASP A 45 -16.12 2.38 8.23
CA ASP A 45 -17.46 1.95 8.58
C ASP A 45 -18.33 3.17 8.92
N GLY A 46 -19.62 3.08 8.59
CA GLY A 46 -20.62 4.04 9.06
C GLY A 46 -20.60 5.40 8.39
N MET A 47 -19.90 5.56 7.26
CA MET A 47 -19.80 6.86 6.59
C MET A 47 -20.95 7.17 5.64
N GLY A 48 -21.79 6.20 5.33
CA GLY A 48 -22.95 6.42 4.48
C GLY A 48 -22.62 6.95 3.09
N ALA A 49 -23.47 7.85 2.59
CA ALA A 49 -23.38 8.32 1.21
C ALA A 49 -22.19 9.22 0.90
N ILE A 50 -21.49 9.72 1.91
CA ILE A 50 -20.31 10.55 1.67
C ILE A 50 -19.08 9.73 1.23
N GLN A 51 -19.15 8.42 1.35
CA GLN A 51 -18.08 7.54 0.93
C GLN A 51 -18.53 6.69 -0.25
N THR A 52 -17.69 6.64 -1.28
CA THR A 52 -17.82 5.64 -2.34
C THR A 52 -16.92 4.47 -1.98
N PRO A 53 -17.48 3.33 -1.55
CA PRO A 53 -16.65 2.23 -1.05
C PRO A 53 -15.90 1.54 -2.18
N PHE A 54 -14.66 1.10 -1.88
CA PHE A 54 -13.88 0.26 -2.80
C PHE A 54 -14.25 -1.22 -2.68
N GLY A 55 -14.75 -1.65 -1.51
CA GLY A 55 -15.19 -3.01 -1.30
C GLY A 55 -14.33 -3.81 -0.33
N ALA A 56 -14.85 -4.97 0.05
CA ALA A 56 -14.25 -5.80 1.10
C ALA A 56 -12.90 -6.42 0.70
N ASP A 57 -12.65 -6.57 -0.61
CA ASP A 57 -11.42 -7.20 -1.09
C ASP A 57 -10.38 -6.18 -1.56
N THR A 58 -10.63 -4.89 -1.37
CA THR A 58 -9.78 -3.81 -1.85
C THR A 58 -9.19 -3.02 -0.69
N PHE A 59 -7.92 -2.64 -0.83
CA PHE A 59 -7.31 -1.63 0.03
C PHE A 59 -6.54 -0.64 -0.86
N VAL A 60 -6.28 0.53 -0.33
CA VAL A 60 -5.49 1.54 -1.03
C VAL A 60 -4.19 1.78 -0.27
N VAL A 61 -3.13 2.10 -1.00
CA VAL A 61 -1.86 2.50 -0.40
C VAL A 61 -1.72 4.00 -0.62
N ILE A 62 -1.57 4.73 0.46
CA ILE A 62 -1.35 6.17 0.43
C ILE A 62 0.14 6.40 0.63
N GLU A 63 0.77 7.09 -0.32
CA GLU A 63 2.20 7.29 -0.30
C GLU A 63 2.57 8.73 -0.61
N LYS A 64 3.64 9.21 0.01
CA LYS A 64 4.27 10.48 -0.32
C LYS A 64 5.78 10.27 -0.38
N TRP A 65 6.38 10.76 -1.46
CA TRP A 65 7.82 10.64 -1.70
C TRP A 65 8.39 12.00 -2.04
N GLU A 66 9.64 12.24 -1.65
CA GLU A 66 10.29 13.53 -1.93
C GLU A 66 10.42 13.81 -3.42
N SER A 67 10.65 12.77 -4.24
CA SER A 67 10.85 12.92 -5.68
C SER A 67 10.47 11.67 -6.45
N PRO A 68 10.26 11.78 -7.78
CA PRO A 68 10.04 10.60 -8.61
C PRO A 68 11.18 9.59 -8.56
N GLN A 69 12.42 10.06 -8.36
CA GLN A 69 13.58 9.19 -8.26
C GLN A 69 13.53 8.33 -7.00
N HIS A 70 13.06 8.89 -5.89
CA HIS A 70 12.87 8.13 -4.64
C HIS A 70 11.79 7.07 -4.80
N LEU A 71 10.70 7.39 -5.48
CA LEU A 71 9.65 6.41 -5.78
C LEU A 71 10.18 5.28 -6.65
N ALA A 72 10.97 5.59 -7.67
CA ALA A 72 11.55 4.58 -8.55
C ALA A 72 12.49 3.65 -7.79
N ALA A 73 13.30 4.20 -6.90
CA ALA A 73 14.19 3.41 -6.04
C ALA A 73 13.40 2.48 -5.11
N HIS A 74 12.28 2.97 -4.56
CA HIS A 74 11.37 2.17 -3.75
C HIS A 74 10.87 0.96 -4.53
N ALA A 75 10.39 1.17 -5.76
CA ALA A 75 9.83 0.09 -6.57
C ALA A 75 10.88 -1.00 -6.88
N ALA A 76 12.16 -0.64 -6.92
CA ALA A 76 13.25 -1.57 -7.20
C ALA A 76 13.89 -2.18 -5.95
N ALA A 77 13.45 -1.81 -4.75
CA ALA A 77 14.08 -2.24 -3.51
C ALA A 77 13.94 -3.76 -3.28
N PRO A 78 14.96 -4.43 -2.72
CA PRO A 78 14.90 -5.88 -2.47
C PRO A 78 13.72 -6.31 -1.60
N HIS A 79 13.38 -5.54 -0.55
CA HIS A 79 12.25 -5.90 0.30
C HIS A 79 10.91 -5.78 -0.42
N MET A 80 10.80 -4.92 -1.45
CA MET A 80 9.59 -4.85 -2.26
C MET A 80 9.46 -6.06 -3.17
N LYS A 81 10.57 -6.58 -3.68
CA LYS A 81 10.57 -7.81 -4.47
C LYS A 81 10.15 -8.99 -3.60
N ALA A 82 10.68 -9.07 -2.37
CA ALA A 82 10.31 -10.11 -1.41
C ALA A 82 8.84 -10.04 -1.02
N TYR A 83 8.34 -8.83 -0.75
CA TYR A 83 6.92 -8.62 -0.46
C TYR A 83 6.04 -9.06 -1.64
N GLY A 84 6.41 -8.64 -2.86
CA GLY A 84 5.65 -9.01 -4.06
C GLY A 84 5.56 -10.52 -4.25
N ALA A 85 6.64 -11.25 -3.95
CA ALA A 85 6.64 -12.71 -4.04
C ALA A 85 5.68 -13.35 -3.03
N LYS A 86 5.54 -12.76 -1.83
CA LYS A 86 4.64 -13.28 -0.79
C LYS A 86 3.17 -13.07 -1.13
N VAL A 87 2.82 -11.99 -1.81
CA VAL A 87 1.42 -11.60 -2.07
C VAL A 87 0.99 -11.83 -3.52
N LYS A 88 1.86 -12.40 -4.32
CA LYS A 88 1.64 -12.61 -5.75
C LYS A 88 0.37 -13.40 -6.06
N ASP A 89 0.01 -14.32 -5.19
CA ASP A 89 -1.19 -15.10 -5.33
C ASP A 89 -2.31 -14.54 -4.47
#